data_87759820911baec95d867812b844acb4
#
_entry.id   87759820911baec95d867812b844acb4
#
_cell.length_a   1.000
_cell.length_b   1.000
_cell.length_c   1.000
_cell.angle_alpha   90.00
_cell.angle_beta   90.00
_cell.angle_gamma   90.00
#
_symmetry.space_group_name_H-M   'P 1'
#
loop_
_entity.id
_entity.type
_entity.pdbx_description
1 polymer ?
#
loop_
_entity_poly.entity_id
_entity_poly.type
_entity_poly.pdbx_seq_one_letter_code
_entity_poly.pdbx_strand_id
1 'polypeptide(L)'
;MTKDERQSLILDLLMQQDSLLVTDLSEQLNVSSVTIRKDLTELEKKKKLYRNHGKAILIDPYSENKNVSEKERLYVEEKRLIGAAAAQLVTPRDSILIASGTTVHALARNIHTTDKLTVITASLEVARILANDHNVDIIELGGILRHSSMSVVGKYAESALSDFSCSKLFIGVDGIDLDFGITTTNMMEASLNRVMIQTAQKTIVLADSSKFGRRGFSKIVDTKDVDHIITDSHISPSTAHAIEEMGIELTIVPVH
;
A
#
# COMPACT_ATOMS: atom_id res chain seq x y z
N MET A 1 24.47 27.02 -12.01
CA MET A 1 24.13 25.91 -11.10
C MET A 1 25.05 24.73 -11.42
N THR A 2 25.82 24.31 -10.46
CA THR A 2 26.71 23.14 -10.58
C THR A 2 25.88 21.87 -10.60
N LYS A 3 26.52 20.73 -10.94
CA LYS A 3 25.85 19.42 -10.96
C LYS A 3 25.37 19.01 -9.56
N ASP A 4 26.22 19.22 -8.55
CA ASP A 4 25.90 18.80 -7.17
C ASP A 4 24.77 19.66 -6.59
N GLU A 5 24.77 20.96 -6.83
CA GLU A 5 23.65 21.84 -6.47
C GLU A 5 22.35 21.41 -7.15
N ARG A 6 22.41 21.01 -8.42
CA ARG A 6 21.23 20.56 -9.14
C ARG A 6 20.71 19.22 -8.62
N GLN A 7 21.61 18.26 -8.33
CA GLN A 7 21.22 16.98 -7.72
C GLN A 7 20.60 17.18 -6.34
N SER A 8 21.11 18.11 -5.53
CA SER A 8 20.51 18.45 -4.24
C SER A 8 19.11 19.03 -4.40
N LEU A 9 18.94 20.00 -5.30
CA LEU A 9 17.62 20.59 -5.60
C LEU A 9 16.61 19.58 -6.12
N ILE A 10 17.03 18.59 -6.95
CA ILE A 10 16.16 17.51 -7.39
C ILE A 10 15.66 16.70 -6.20
N LEU A 11 16.54 16.36 -5.24
CA LEU A 11 16.13 15.62 -4.05
C LEU A 11 15.21 16.45 -3.15
N ASP A 12 15.48 17.73 -2.97
CA ASP A 12 14.64 18.63 -2.18
C ASP A 12 13.22 18.78 -2.77
N LEU A 13 13.14 18.91 -4.10
CA LEU A 13 11.85 18.94 -4.80
C LEU A 13 11.09 17.62 -4.67
N LEU A 14 11.79 16.49 -4.73
CA LEU A 14 11.19 15.17 -4.53
C LEU A 14 10.74 14.92 -3.08
N MET A 15 11.39 15.55 -2.10
CA MET A 15 10.92 15.53 -0.71
C MET A 15 9.59 16.27 -0.54
N GLN A 16 9.31 17.28 -1.37
CA GLN A 16 8.08 18.06 -1.29
C GLN A 16 6.92 17.46 -2.09
N GLN A 17 7.21 16.74 -3.18
CA GLN A 17 6.20 16.30 -4.15
C GLN A 17 6.17 14.79 -4.40
N ASP A 18 6.83 13.98 -3.57
CA ASP A 18 6.88 12.50 -3.66
C ASP A 18 7.37 11.92 -5.01
N SER A 19 6.97 12.50 -6.14
CA SER A 19 7.42 12.12 -7.50
C SER A 19 7.33 13.30 -8.46
N LEU A 20 8.27 13.38 -9.41
CA LEU A 20 8.32 14.43 -10.43
C LEU A 20 8.62 13.84 -11.81
N LEU A 21 7.97 14.39 -12.84
CA LEU A 21 8.30 14.05 -14.23
C LEU A 21 9.64 14.69 -14.63
N VAL A 22 10.34 14.01 -15.55
CA VAL A 22 11.58 14.55 -16.14
C VAL A 22 11.33 15.91 -16.83
N THR A 23 10.15 16.08 -17.42
CA THR A 23 9.71 17.33 -18.05
C THR A 23 9.60 18.45 -17.03
N ASP A 24 8.93 18.21 -15.92
CA ASP A 24 8.70 19.20 -14.86
C ASP A 24 10.03 19.63 -14.22
N LEU A 25 10.92 18.68 -13.95
CA LEU A 25 12.27 18.95 -13.48
C LEU A 25 13.10 19.78 -14.48
N SER A 26 12.94 19.48 -15.78
CA SER A 26 13.61 20.21 -16.86
C SER A 26 13.18 21.68 -16.90
N GLU A 27 11.88 21.93 -16.76
CA GLU A 27 11.30 23.27 -16.74
C GLU A 27 11.66 24.04 -15.46
N GLN A 28 11.45 23.45 -14.28
CA GLN A 28 11.70 24.09 -12.98
C GLN A 28 13.18 24.45 -12.79
N LEU A 29 14.10 23.60 -13.26
CA LEU A 29 15.54 23.81 -13.09
C LEU A 29 16.18 24.51 -14.29
N ASN A 30 15.40 24.80 -15.33
CA ASN A 30 15.84 25.44 -16.59
C ASN A 30 17.07 24.75 -17.21
N VAL A 31 17.01 23.41 -17.31
CA VAL A 31 18.05 22.60 -17.96
C VAL A 31 17.42 21.55 -18.88
N SER A 32 18.16 21.07 -19.87
CA SER A 32 17.62 20.10 -20.82
C SER A 32 17.20 18.78 -20.12
N SER A 33 16.17 18.14 -20.66
CA SER A 33 15.71 16.82 -20.19
C SER A 33 16.80 15.74 -20.26
N VAL A 34 17.79 15.91 -21.17
CA VAL A 34 18.97 15.03 -21.28
C VAL A 34 19.86 15.19 -20.04
N THR A 35 20.05 16.43 -19.58
CA THR A 35 20.83 16.72 -18.38
C THR A 35 20.13 16.13 -17.14
N ILE A 36 18.83 16.37 -17.01
CA ILE A 36 18.02 15.77 -15.92
C ILE A 36 18.12 14.24 -15.92
N ARG A 37 17.97 13.59 -17.07
CA ARG A 37 18.10 12.11 -17.14
C ARG A 37 19.47 11.61 -16.68
N LYS A 38 20.55 12.34 -16.98
CA LYS A 38 21.90 11.99 -16.49
C LYS A 38 22.02 12.15 -14.98
N ASP A 39 21.51 13.25 -14.42
CA ASP A 39 21.50 13.47 -12.98
C ASP A 39 20.68 12.40 -12.25
N LEU A 40 19.48 12.11 -12.75
CA LEU A 40 18.64 11.06 -12.19
C LEU A 40 19.30 9.68 -12.26
N THR A 41 20.02 9.36 -13.35
CA THR A 41 20.77 8.10 -13.48
C THR A 41 21.86 7.97 -12.42
N GLU A 42 22.53 9.06 -12.10
CA GLU A 42 23.56 9.05 -11.05
C GLU A 42 22.96 8.97 -9.64
N LEU A 43 21.88 9.70 -9.39
CA LEU A 43 21.16 9.64 -8.10
C LEU A 43 20.56 8.23 -7.88
N GLU A 44 20.09 7.58 -8.93
CA GLU A 44 19.62 6.20 -8.89
C GLU A 44 20.75 5.20 -8.58
N LYS A 45 21.92 5.37 -9.21
CA LYS A 45 23.12 4.57 -8.86
C LYS A 45 23.56 4.78 -7.39
N LYS A 46 23.37 5.99 -6.87
CA LYS A 46 23.61 6.33 -5.44
C LYS A 46 22.49 5.84 -4.51
N LYS A 47 21.46 5.16 -5.05
CA LYS A 47 20.26 4.70 -4.31
C LYS A 47 19.53 5.83 -3.57
N LYS A 48 19.52 7.03 -4.12
CA LYS A 48 18.81 8.18 -3.56
C LYS A 48 17.38 8.30 -4.10
N LEU A 49 17.16 7.85 -5.33
CA LEU A 49 15.87 7.80 -6.01
C LEU A 49 15.83 6.59 -6.93
N TYR A 50 14.67 6.30 -7.47
CA TYR A 50 14.51 5.37 -8.59
C TYR A 50 13.62 6.03 -9.65
N ARG A 51 13.61 5.46 -10.87
CA ARG A 51 12.83 5.98 -11.99
C ARG A 51 11.80 4.97 -12.44
N ASN A 52 10.57 5.45 -12.63
CA ASN A 52 9.49 4.64 -13.16
C ASN A 52 8.70 5.47 -14.19
N HIS A 53 8.52 4.96 -15.41
CA HIS A 53 7.74 5.59 -16.49
C HIS A 53 8.00 7.10 -16.69
N GLY A 54 9.28 7.51 -16.65
CA GLY A 54 9.69 8.91 -16.85
C GLY A 54 9.51 9.82 -15.63
N LYS A 55 9.10 9.28 -14.49
CA LYS A 55 9.08 9.95 -13.18
C LYS A 55 10.33 9.60 -12.37
N ALA A 56 10.84 10.58 -11.64
CA ALA A 56 11.80 10.38 -10.56
C ALA A 56 11.02 10.25 -9.24
N ILE A 57 11.37 9.28 -8.42
CA ILE A 57 10.70 8.98 -7.15
C ILE A 57 11.78 8.79 -6.09
N LEU A 58 11.68 9.52 -4.97
CA LEU A 58 12.66 9.45 -3.91
C LEU A 58 12.67 8.04 -3.29
N ILE A 59 13.85 7.44 -3.18
CA ILE A 59 14.03 6.35 -2.23
C ILE A 59 14.25 7.04 -0.89
N ASP A 60 13.18 7.24 -0.16
CA ASP A 60 13.28 7.68 1.21
C ASP A 60 13.35 6.43 2.11
N PRO A 61 14.57 6.05 2.60
CA PRO A 61 14.70 4.99 3.59
C PRO A 61 14.09 5.40 4.93
N TYR A 62 13.76 6.67 5.06
CA TYR A 62 13.04 7.29 6.16
C TYR A 62 11.69 7.85 5.67
N SER A 63 11.07 7.24 4.61
CA SER A 63 9.73 7.67 4.23
C SER A 63 8.98 7.82 5.54
N GLU A 64 8.64 9.06 5.86
CA GLU A 64 8.05 9.40 7.15
C GLU A 64 6.97 8.36 7.40
N ASN A 65 7.13 7.62 8.47
CA ASN A 65 6.14 6.65 8.90
C ASN A 65 4.93 7.46 9.34
N LYS A 66 4.29 8.12 8.34
CA LYS A 66 3.13 8.99 8.53
C LYS A 66 2.14 8.22 9.38
N ASN A 67 1.76 8.81 10.47
CA ASN A 67 0.78 8.21 11.35
C ASN A 67 -0.51 7.90 10.59
N VAL A 68 -1.17 6.85 10.98
CA VAL A 68 -2.46 6.44 10.40
C VAL A 68 -3.44 7.61 10.32
N SER A 69 -3.47 8.49 11.34
CA SER A 69 -4.31 9.68 11.38
C SER A 69 -3.98 10.74 10.30
N GLU A 70 -2.73 10.84 9.90
CA GLU A 70 -2.31 11.71 8.77
C GLU A 70 -2.68 11.06 7.44
N LYS A 71 -2.42 9.75 7.30
CA LYS A 71 -2.79 9.00 6.10
C LYS A 71 -4.31 8.98 5.87
N GLU A 72 -5.13 9.00 6.93
CA GLU A 72 -6.60 9.03 6.81
C GLU A 72 -7.12 10.29 6.11
N ARG A 73 -6.41 11.41 6.21
CA ARG A 73 -6.80 12.69 5.60
C ARG A 73 -6.45 12.79 4.11
N LEU A 74 -5.64 11.87 3.60
CA LEU A 74 -5.19 11.86 2.20
C LEU A 74 -6.02 10.86 1.40
N TYR A 75 -6.40 11.22 0.17
CA TYR A 75 -7.10 10.32 -0.77
C TYR A 75 -8.36 9.69 -0.13
N VAL A 76 -9.15 10.52 0.54
CA VAL A 76 -10.30 10.06 1.36
C VAL A 76 -11.37 9.43 0.49
N GLU A 77 -11.69 10.05 -0.66
CA GLU A 77 -12.72 9.56 -1.56
C GLU A 77 -12.28 8.29 -2.29
N GLU A 78 -11.04 8.24 -2.76
CA GLU A 78 -10.45 7.06 -3.37
C GLU A 78 -10.53 5.85 -2.43
N LYS A 79 -10.09 6.03 -1.19
CA LYS A 79 -10.13 4.96 -0.17
C LYS A 79 -11.54 4.53 0.18
N ARG A 80 -12.49 5.48 0.24
CA ARG A 80 -13.91 5.19 0.48
C ARG A 80 -14.47 4.29 -0.62
N LEU A 81 -14.20 4.63 -1.88
CA LEU A 81 -14.66 3.86 -3.04
C LEU A 81 -13.98 2.49 -3.13
N ILE A 82 -12.66 2.43 -2.92
CA ILE A 82 -11.89 1.18 -2.87
C ILE A 82 -12.43 0.27 -1.75
N GLY A 83 -12.65 0.83 -0.55
CA GLY A 83 -13.21 0.08 0.58
C GLY A 83 -14.61 -0.46 0.30
N ALA A 84 -15.47 0.34 -0.35
CA ALA A 84 -16.82 -0.09 -0.73
C ALA A 84 -16.79 -1.22 -1.79
N ALA A 85 -15.91 -1.12 -2.79
CA ALA A 85 -15.72 -2.19 -3.78
C ALA A 85 -15.18 -3.47 -3.13
N ALA A 86 -14.20 -3.34 -2.23
CA ALA A 86 -13.63 -4.49 -1.51
C ALA A 86 -14.68 -5.19 -0.63
N ALA A 87 -15.60 -4.45 -0.01
CA ALA A 87 -16.66 -5.00 0.82
C ALA A 87 -17.61 -5.93 0.03
N GLN A 88 -17.79 -5.72 -1.27
CA GLN A 88 -18.59 -6.59 -2.13
C GLN A 88 -17.98 -7.99 -2.30
N LEU A 89 -16.70 -8.15 -2.00
CA LEU A 89 -16.01 -9.44 -2.05
C LEU A 89 -16.15 -10.25 -0.75
N VAL A 90 -16.67 -9.63 0.31
CA VAL A 90 -16.94 -10.31 1.58
C VAL A 90 -18.28 -11.04 1.46
N THR A 91 -18.26 -12.34 1.67
CA THR A 91 -19.45 -13.19 1.56
C THR A 91 -19.88 -13.70 2.93
N PRO A 92 -21.16 -13.98 3.14
CA PRO A 92 -21.64 -14.58 4.39
C PRO A 92 -20.88 -15.86 4.74
N ARG A 93 -20.55 -16.04 6.02
CA ARG A 93 -19.79 -17.17 6.57
C ARG A 93 -18.34 -17.24 6.14
N ASP A 94 -17.79 -16.16 5.57
CA ASP A 94 -16.35 -16.06 5.31
C ASP A 94 -15.54 -16.07 6.63
N SER A 95 -14.30 -16.52 6.51
CA SER A 95 -13.26 -16.28 7.50
C SER A 95 -12.18 -15.47 6.79
N ILE A 96 -12.05 -14.19 7.13
CA ILE A 96 -11.18 -13.26 6.42
C ILE A 96 -10.12 -12.68 7.35
N LEU A 97 -8.98 -12.33 6.74
CA LEU A 97 -7.95 -11.50 7.35
C LEU A 97 -8.08 -10.07 6.87
N ILE A 98 -8.03 -9.11 7.78
CA ILE A 98 -7.93 -7.68 7.46
C ILE A 98 -6.66 -7.15 8.15
N ALA A 99 -5.70 -6.72 7.34
CA ALA A 99 -4.45 -6.16 7.84
C ALA A 99 -4.65 -4.74 8.43
N SER A 100 -3.60 -3.97 8.57
CA SER A 100 -3.67 -2.57 9.04
C SER A 100 -3.58 -1.58 7.88
N GLY A 101 -4.07 -0.36 8.10
CA GLY A 101 -3.96 0.76 7.18
C GLY A 101 -5.29 1.44 6.86
N THR A 102 -5.21 2.68 6.38
CA THR A 102 -6.39 3.54 6.21
C THR A 102 -7.37 3.07 5.13
N THR A 103 -6.89 2.38 4.10
CA THR A 103 -7.75 1.83 3.04
C THR A 103 -8.53 0.62 3.54
N VAL A 104 -7.92 -0.23 4.37
CA VAL A 104 -8.64 -1.36 5.00
C VAL A 104 -9.60 -0.90 6.10
N HIS A 105 -9.35 0.26 6.73
CA HIS A 105 -10.35 0.89 7.61
C HIS A 105 -11.61 1.28 6.81
N ALA A 106 -11.43 1.80 5.58
CA ALA A 106 -12.55 2.10 4.70
C ALA A 106 -13.32 0.83 4.29
N LEU A 107 -12.65 -0.29 4.05
CA LEU A 107 -13.29 -1.59 3.88
C LEU A 107 -14.11 -1.94 5.12
N ALA A 108 -13.51 -1.92 6.32
CA ALA A 108 -14.19 -2.30 7.56
C ALA A 108 -15.47 -1.50 7.82
N ARG A 109 -15.48 -0.19 7.48
CA ARG A 109 -16.67 0.69 7.57
C ARG A 109 -17.78 0.31 6.59
N ASN A 110 -17.49 -0.42 5.53
CA ASN A 110 -18.45 -0.85 4.50
C ASN A 110 -18.85 -2.33 4.63
N ILE A 111 -18.29 -3.07 5.58
CA ILE A 111 -18.73 -4.44 5.86
C ILE A 111 -20.06 -4.38 6.60
N HIS A 112 -21.10 -4.94 5.97
CA HIS A 112 -22.42 -5.17 6.56
C HIS A 112 -22.81 -6.60 6.26
N THR A 113 -23.02 -7.41 7.28
CA THR A 113 -23.39 -8.81 7.11
C THR A 113 -24.67 -9.15 7.86
N THR A 114 -25.50 -9.96 7.24
CA THR A 114 -26.70 -10.54 7.87
C THR A 114 -26.45 -11.90 8.44
N ASP A 115 -25.32 -12.52 8.10
CA ASP A 115 -24.90 -13.86 8.55
C ASP A 115 -23.57 -13.76 9.30
N LYS A 116 -23.16 -14.82 9.96
CA LYS A 116 -21.88 -14.88 10.67
C LYS A 116 -20.71 -14.63 9.73
N LEU A 117 -19.79 -13.77 10.16
CA LEU A 117 -18.52 -13.46 9.52
C LEU A 117 -17.42 -13.56 10.58
N THR A 118 -16.34 -14.26 10.30
CA THR A 118 -15.15 -14.26 11.15
C THR A 118 -14.09 -13.36 10.57
N VAL A 119 -13.62 -12.40 11.35
CA VAL A 119 -12.55 -11.45 10.97
C VAL A 119 -11.36 -11.61 11.90
N ILE A 120 -10.21 -11.95 11.35
CA ILE A 120 -8.93 -11.92 12.06
C ILE A 120 -8.21 -10.63 11.68
N THR A 121 -7.73 -9.89 12.65
CA THR A 121 -7.05 -8.62 12.39
C THR A 121 -5.93 -8.34 13.40
N ALA A 122 -4.92 -7.59 12.94
CA ALA A 122 -3.89 -6.99 13.78
C ALA A 122 -4.18 -5.50 14.07
N SER A 123 -5.25 -4.94 13.51
CA SER A 123 -5.58 -3.52 13.58
C SER A 123 -6.62 -3.24 14.66
N LEU A 124 -6.23 -2.50 15.70
CA LEU A 124 -7.16 -2.03 16.73
C LEU A 124 -8.33 -1.23 16.15
N GLU A 125 -8.08 -0.47 15.09
CA GLU A 125 -9.14 0.34 14.46
C GLU A 125 -10.13 -0.53 13.68
N VAL A 126 -9.66 -1.57 12.95
CA VAL A 126 -10.56 -2.53 12.30
C VAL A 126 -11.43 -3.24 13.33
N ALA A 127 -10.83 -3.73 14.42
CA ALA A 127 -11.57 -4.35 15.51
C ALA A 127 -12.61 -3.40 16.11
N ARG A 128 -12.23 -2.13 16.38
CA ARG A 128 -13.13 -1.11 16.91
C ARG A 128 -14.31 -0.79 15.99
N ILE A 129 -14.06 -0.73 14.67
CA ILE A 129 -15.12 -0.45 13.67
C ILE A 129 -16.13 -1.61 13.65
N LEU A 130 -15.64 -2.83 13.61
CA LEU A 130 -16.50 -4.03 13.46
C LEU A 130 -17.16 -4.48 14.76
N ALA A 131 -16.66 -4.06 15.93
CA ALA A 131 -17.17 -4.48 17.25
C ALA A 131 -18.65 -4.15 17.51
N ASN A 132 -19.23 -3.23 16.71
CA ASN A 132 -20.65 -2.88 16.83
C ASN A 132 -21.58 -3.83 16.04
N ASP A 133 -21.06 -4.70 15.18
CA ASP A 133 -21.85 -5.69 14.45
C ASP A 133 -21.78 -7.04 15.13
N HIS A 134 -22.89 -7.48 15.73
CA HIS A 134 -22.98 -8.74 16.47
C HIS A 134 -22.92 -9.99 15.56
N ASN A 135 -22.98 -9.81 14.25
CA ASN A 135 -22.79 -10.90 13.30
C ASN A 135 -21.30 -11.14 12.97
N VAL A 136 -20.40 -10.25 13.42
CA VAL A 136 -18.97 -10.35 13.18
C VAL A 136 -18.26 -10.88 14.42
N ASP A 137 -17.69 -12.06 14.32
CA ASP A 137 -16.81 -12.62 15.34
C ASP A 137 -15.38 -12.14 15.04
N ILE A 138 -14.81 -11.34 15.96
CA ILE A 138 -13.51 -10.70 15.77
C ILE A 138 -12.44 -11.44 16.57
N ILE A 139 -11.39 -11.88 15.89
CA ILE A 139 -10.18 -12.40 16.50
C ILE A 139 -9.09 -11.33 16.34
N GLU A 140 -8.81 -10.61 17.43
CA GLU A 140 -7.73 -9.64 17.43
C GLU A 140 -6.41 -10.30 17.82
N LEU A 141 -5.40 -10.13 16.95
CA LEU A 141 -4.07 -10.67 17.20
C LEU A 141 -3.38 -9.91 18.32
N GLY A 142 -2.68 -10.62 19.19
CA GLY A 142 -1.84 -10.03 20.23
C GLY A 142 -0.43 -9.74 19.73
N GLY A 143 0.28 -8.82 20.37
CA GLY A 143 1.67 -8.52 20.00
C GLY A 143 2.17 -7.17 20.50
N ILE A 144 3.19 -6.64 19.83
CA ILE A 144 3.77 -5.33 20.13
C ILE A 144 2.94 -4.27 19.39
N LEU A 145 2.34 -3.34 20.14
CA LEU A 145 1.57 -2.24 19.55
C LEU A 145 2.49 -1.23 18.87
N ARG A 146 2.23 -0.99 17.59
CA ARG A 146 2.79 0.12 16.82
C ARG A 146 1.84 1.31 16.89
N HIS A 147 2.29 2.39 17.51
CA HIS A 147 1.48 3.62 17.65
C HIS A 147 1.20 4.30 16.31
N SER A 148 2.13 4.22 15.33
CA SER A 148 1.98 4.88 14.03
C SER A 148 0.89 4.26 13.15
N SER A 149 0.63 2.96 13.28
CA SER A 149 -0.40 2.23 12.52
C SER A 149 -1.58 1.77 13.37
N MET A 150 -1.52 1.98 14.71
CA MET A 150 -2.51 1.46 15.66
C MET A 150 -2.81 -0.03 15.39
N SER A 151 -1.72 -0.80 15.24
CA SER A 151 -1.78 -2.24 14.97
C SER A 151 -0.71 -3.00 15.73
N VAL A 152 -0.90 -4.28 15.92
CA VAL A 152 0.09 -5.15 16.56
C VAL A 152 0.98 -5.82 15.55
N VAL A 153 2.23 -6.10 15.95
CA VAL A 153 3.23 -6.80 15.15
C VAL A 153 4.06 -7.73 16.02
N GLY A 154 4.90 -8.54 15.39
CA GLY A 154 5.91 -9.37 16.05
C GLY A 154 5.49 -10.84 16.21
N LYS A 155 6.38 -11.58 16.85
CA LYS A 155 6.34 -13.05 16.87
C LYS A 155 5.02 -13.63 17.41
N TYR A 156 4.39 -12.98 18.39
CA TYR A 156 3.11 -13.46 18.94
C TYR A 156 2.00 -13.39 17.91
N ALA A 157 1.89 -12.27 17.18
CA ALA A 157 0.90 -12.13 16.09
C ALA A 157 1.16 -13.14 14.97
N GLU A 158 2.43 -13.30 14.56
CA GLU A 158 2.82 -14.25 13.52
C GLU A 158 2.52 -15.70 13.93
N SER A 159 2.85 -16.08 15.18
CA SER A 159 2.63 -17.45 15.66
C SER A 159 1.14 -17.79 15.80
N ALA A 160 0.32 -16.83 16.22
CA ALA A 160 -1.12 -17.05 16.33
C ALA A 160 -1.76 -17.38 14.97
N LEU A 161 -1.23 -16.87 13.88
CA LEU A 161 -1.76 -17.12 12.53
C LEU A 161 -1.56 -18.57 12.05
N SER A 162 -0.63 -19.32 12.63
CA SER A 162 -0.40 -20.74 12.25
C SER A 162 -1.60 -21.65 12.50
N ASP A 163 -2.50 -21.24 13.38
CA ASP A 163 -3.67 -22.04 13.75
C ASP A 163 -4.90 -21.75 12.85
N PHE A 164 -4.76 -20.84 11.87
CA PHE A 164 -5.87 -20.39 11.04
C PHE A 164 -5.63 -20.68 9.55
N SER A 165 -6.76 -20.77 8.82
CA SER A 165 -6.81 -20.75 7.36
C SER A 165 -7.98 -19.86 6.96
N CYS A 166 -7.71 -18.82 6.19
CA CYS A 166 -8.70 -17.84 5.79
C CYS A 166 -8.97 -17.88 4.30
N SER A 167 -10.20 -17.56 3.90
CA SER A 167 -10.58 -17.49 2.48
C SER A 167 -9.90 -16.32 1.78
N LYS A 168 -9.81 -15.18 2.45
CA LYS A 168 -9.30 -13.92 1.87
C LYS A 168 -8.48 -13.13 2.88
N LEU A 169 -7.46 -12.44 2.36
CA LEU A 169 -6.75 -11.38 3.04
C LEU A 169 -7.01 -10.05 2.30
N PHE A 170 -7.43 -9.04 3.04
CA PHE A 170 -7.44 -7.67 2.57
C PHE A 170 -6.27 -6.89 3.20
N ILE A 171 -5.40 -6.37 2.36
CA ILE A 171 -4.16 -5.72 2.79
C ILE A 171 -3.98 -4.34 2.19
N GLY A 172 -3.70 -3.33 3.04
CA GLY A 172 -3.20 -2.03 2.61
C GLY A 172 -1.68 -2.03 2.50
N VAL A 173 -1.13 -1.21 1.61
CA VAL A 173 0.31 -1.17 1.32
C VAL A 173 0.80 0.26 1.20
N ASP A 174 2.12 0.47 1.37
CA ASP A 174 2.73 1.79 1.22
C ASP A 174 3.32 2.03 -0.17
N GLY A 175 3.63 0.97 -0.90
CA GLY A 175 4.13 1.05 -2.26
C GLY A 175 3.92 -0.23 -3.06
N ILE A 176 3.68 -0.06 -4.37
CA ILE A 176 3.56 -1.12 -5.37
C ILE A 176 4.51 -0.77 -6.51
N ASP A 177 5.55 -1.56 -6.68
CA ASP A 177 6.47 -1.47 -7.80
C ASP A 177 6.45 -2.80 -8.56
N LEU A 178 6.17 -2.75 -9.86
CA LEU A 178 5.93 -3.96 -10.64
C LEU A 178 7.16 -4.89 -10.71
N ASP A 179 8.37 -4.32 -10.66
CA ASP A 179 9.61 -5.08 -10.72
C ASP A 179 10.11 -5.49 -9.33
N PHE A 180 9.96 -4.60 -8.33
CA PHE A 180 10.51 -4.84 -6.99
C PHE A 180 9.54 -5.60 -6.10
N GLY A 181 8.24 -5.31 -6.21
CA GLY A 181 7.20 -5.92 -5.40
C GLY A 181 6.41 -4.93 -4.53
N ILE A 182 5.61 -5.49 -3.68
CA ILE A 182 4.73 -4.79 -2.73
C ILE A 182 5.48 -4.53 -1.43
N THR A 183 5.34 -3.31 -0.91
CA THR A 183 6.18 -2.81 0.17
C THR A 183 5.41 -2.07 1.26
N THR A 184 5.99 -2.04 2.46
CA THR A 184 5.57 -1.19 3.58
C THR A 184 6.77 -0.45 4.18
N THR A 185 6.52 0.51 5.06
CA THR A 185 7.56 1.33 5.71
C THR A 185 8.22 0.65 6.91
N ASN A 186 7.70 -0.48 7.37
CA ASN A 186 8.21 -1.14 8.58
C ASN A 186 8.45 -2.64 8.37
N MET A 187 9.62 -3.13 8.78
CA MET A 187 9.99 -4.53 8.56
C MET A 187 9.18 -5.53 9.40
N MET A 188 8.73 -5.15 10.59
CA MET A 188 7.89 -6.03 11.42
C MET A 188 6.47 -6.16 10.85
N GLU A 189 5.92 -5.08 10.26
CA GLU A 189 4.69 -5.15 9.48
C GLU A 189 4.87 -6.00 8.23
N ALA A 190 5.97 -5.83 7.50
CA ALA A 190 6.26 -6.67 6.34
C ALA A 190 6.34 -8.15 6.71
N SER A 191 6.95 -8.48 7.85
CA SER A 191 7.03 -9.85 8.36
C SER A 191 5.65 -10.44 8.66
N LEU A 192 4.83 -9.72 9.41
CA LEU A 192 3.47 -10.15 9.73
C LEU A 192 2.60 -10.27 8.47
N ASN A 193 2.69 -9.31 7.55
CA ASN A 193 1.94 -9.32 6.30
C ASN A 193 2.29 -10.53 5.43
N ARG A 194 3.56 -10.97 5.39
CA ARG A 194 3.95 -12.22 4.71
C ARG A 194 3.26 -13.44 5.31
N VAL A 195 3.19 -13.52 6.64
CA VAL A 195 2.49 -14.62 7.32
C VAL A 195 0.99 -14.56 7.03
N MET A 196 0.38 -13.37 7.03
CA MET A 196 -1.03 -13.20 6.66
C MET A 196 -1.32 -13.69 5.23
N ILE A 197 -0.42 -13.37 4.27
CA ILE A 197 -0.55 -13.85 2.88
C ILE A 197 -0.49 -15.37 2.83
N GLN A 198 0.41 -16.00 3.58
CA GLN A 198 0.52 -17.47 3.64
C GLN A 198 -0.70 -18.14 4.31
N THR A 199 -1.40 -17.43 5.18
CA THR A 199 -2.58 -17.92 5.90
C THR A 199 -3.85 -17.85 5.05
N ALA A 200 -3.91 -16.96 4.05
CA ALA A 200 -5.08 -16.76 3.21
C ALA A 200 -4.99 -17.49 1.87
N GLN A 201 -6.15 -17.89 1.34
CA GLN A 201 -6.23 -18.51 0.01
C GLN A 201 -6.19 -17.48 -1.13
N LYS A 202 -6.68 -16.28 -0.90
CA LYS A 202 -6.67 -15.16 -1.87
C LYS A 202 -6.21 -13.89 -1.19
N THR A 203 -5.20 -13.21 -1.77
CA THR A 203 -4.67 -11.94 -1.31
C THR A 203 -5.19 -10.79 -2.16
N ILE A 204 -5.90 -9.86 -1.52
CA ILE A 204 -6.50 -8.69 -2.16
C ILE A 204 -5.84 -7.43 -1.62
N VAL A 205 -5.13 -6.72 -2.50
CA VAL A 205 -4.44 -5.47 -2.17
C VAL A 205 -5.38 -4.28 -2.39
N LEU A 206 -5.53 -3.43 -1.38
CA LEU A 206 -6.31 -2.20 -1.42
C LEU A 206 -5.36 -1.01 -1.42
N ALA A 207 -5.24 -0.32 -2.55
CA ALA A 207 -4.28 0.76 -2.71
C ALA A 207 -4.84 1.88 -3.58
N ASP A 208 -4.79 3.11 -3.10
CA ASP A 208 -5.03 4.26 -3.96
C ASP A 208 -3.90 4.41 -5.00
N SER A 209 -4.19 5.08 -6.11
CA SER A 209 -3.28 5.21 -7.26
C SER A 209 -1.92 5.83 -6.90
N SER A 210 -1.84 6.59 -5.81
CA SER A 210 -0.57 7.18 -5.34
C SER A 210 0.46 6.15 -4.87
N LYS A 211 0.06 4.89 -4.68
CA LYS A 211 0.95 3.82 -4.21
C LYS A 211 1.75 3.15 -5.33
N PHE A 212 1.30 3.30 -6.57
CA PHE A 212 2.00 2.70 -7.71
C PHE A 212 3.26 3.47 -8.07
N GLY A 213 4.29 2.71 -8.45
CA GLY A 213 5.61 3.23 -8.74
C GLY A 213 6.39 3.68 -7.51
N ARG A 214 5.96 3.30 -6.32
CA ARG A 214 6.64 3.59 -5.04
C ARG A 214 7.23 2.35 -4.42
N ARG A 215 8.32 2.54 -3.67
CA ARG A 215 8.96 1.51 -2.86
C ARG A 215 9.07 1.99 -1.42
N GLY A 216 8.41 1.29 -0.51
CA GLY A 216 8.64 1.44 0.92
C GLY A 216 9.93 0.75 1.35
N PHE A 217 10.30 0.92 2.61
CA PHE A 217 11.55 0.39 3.19
C PHE A 217 11.65 -1.15 3.14
N SER A 218 10.53 -1.85 3.37
CA SER A 218 10.52 -3.29 3.52
C SER A 218 9.58 -3.97 2.54
N LYS A 219 10.12 -4.91 1.76
CA LYS A 219 9.34 -5.73 0.82
C LYS A 219 8.48 -6.74 1.58
N ILE A 220 7.23 -6.83 1.16
CA ILE A 220 6.29 -7.84 1.64
C ILE A 220 6.40 -9.09 0.75
N VAL A 221 6.05 -8.96 -0.54
CA VAL A 221 6.10 -10.04 -1.56
C VAL A 221 6.39 -9.45 -2.94
N ASP A 222 6.62 -10.30 -3.94
CA ASP A 222 6.61 -9.89 -5.34
C ASP A 222 5.20 -9.48 -5.76
N THR A 223 5.09 -8.53 -6.69
CA THR A 223 3.76 -8.07 -7.16
C THR A 223 2.94 -9.21 -7.77
N LYS A 224 3.57 -10.13 -8.47
CA LYS A 224 2.91 -11.32 -9.06
C LYS A 224 2.35 -12.32 -8.04
N ASP A 225 2.71 -12.22 -6.77
CA ASP A 225 2.28 -13.15 -5.71
C ASP A 225 0.99 -12.72 -5.02
N VAL A 226 0.29 -11.69 -5.57
CA VAL A 226 -1.04 -11.30 -5.13
C VAL A 226 -2.07 -11.63 -6.20
N ASP A 227 -3.29 -11.88 -5.77
CA ASP A 227 -4.35 -12.35 -6.67
C ASP A 227 -5.19 -11.22 -7.25
N HIS A 228 -5.38 -10.14 -6.48
CA HIS A 228 -6.29 -9.07 -6.86
C HIS A 228 -5.79 -7.73 -6.33
N ILE A 229 -5.90 -6.69 -7.13
CA ILE A 229 -5.64 -5.30 -6.73
C ILE A 229 -6.90 -4.48 -6.97
N ILE A 230 -7.35 -3.74 -5.95
CA ILE A 230 -8.44 -2.76 -6.07
C ILE A 230 -7.83 -1.37 -5.91
N THR A 231 -8.04 -0.51 -6.91
CA THR A 231 -7.49 0.85 -6.97
C THR A 231 -8.48 1.83 -7.58
N ASP A 232 -8.11 3.10 -7.62
CA ASP A 232 -8.91 4.17 -8.21
C ASP A 232 -8.53 4.50 -9.66
N SER A 233 -9.37 5.29 -10.34
CA SER A 233 -9.24 5.64 -11.75
C SER A 233 -8.07 6.56 -12.11
N HIS A 234 -7.29 7.04 -11.14
CA HIS A 234 -6.07 7.82 -11.41
C HIS A 234 -4.83 6.94 -11.69
N ILE A 235 -4.97 5.60 -11.64
CA ILE A 235 -3.90 4.70 -12.10
C ILE A 235 -3.60 4.94 -13.59
N SER A 236 -2.30 4.91 -13.96
CA SER A 236 -1.95 5.09 -15.37
C SER A 236 -2.40 3.89 -16.21
N PRO A 237 -2.88 4.09 -17.47
CA PRO A 237 -3.27 2.98 -18.33
C PRO A 237 -2.15 1.96 -18.56
N SER A 238 -0.89 2.42 -18.62
CA SER A 238 0.27 1.52 -18.77
C SER A 238 0.51 0.65 -17.54
N THR A 239 0.30 1.19 -16.35
CA THR A 239 0.43 0.42 -15.09
C THR A 239 -0.71 -0.59 -14.98
N ALA A 240 -1.94 -0.19 -15.30
CA ALA A 240 -3.10 -1.08 -15.28
C ALA A 240 -2.90 -2.27 -16.22
N HIS A 241 -2.50 -2.01 -17.46
CA HIS A 241 -2.22 -3.05 -18.45
C HIS A 241 -1.11 -4.02 -18.01
N ALA A 242 -0.02 -3.50 -17.44
CA ALA A 242 1.07 -4.34 -16.95
C ALA A 242 0.66 -5.25 -15.78
N ILE A 243 -0.26 -4.80 -14.91
CA ILE A 243 -0.81 -5.62 -13.83
C ILE A 243 -1.67 -6.76 -14.40
N GLU A 244 -2.52 -6.47 -15.40
CA GLU A 244 -3.34 -7.46 -16.06
C GLU A 244 -2.49 -8.50 -16.83
N GLU A 245 -1.40 -8.06 -17.47
CA GLU A 245 -0.43 -8.97 -18.12
C GLU A 245 0.29 -9.91 -17.13
N MET A 246 0.42 -9.51 -15.86
CA MET A 246 0.94 -10.38 -14.80
C MET A 246 -0.08 -11.45 -14.35
N GLY A 247 -1.32 -11.42 -14.87
CA GLY A 247 -2.40 -12.32 -14.49
C GLY A 247 -3.09 -11.94 -13.18
N ILE A 248 -2.88 -10.73 -12.68
CA ILE A 248 -3.49 -10.21 -11.46
C ILE A 248 -4.86 -9.61 -11.80
N GLU A 249 -5.89 -10.00 -11.06
CA GLU A 249 -7.21 -9.37 -11.18
C GLU A 249 -7.11 -7.89 -10.79
N LEU A 250 -7.64 -6.98 -11.62
CA LEU A 250 -7.60 -5.54 -11.37
C LEU A 250 -9.01 -4.96 -11.37
N THR A 251 -9.38 -4.35 -10.25
CA THR A 251 -10.61 -3.56 -10.14
C THR A 251 -10.27 -2.08 -10.02
N ILE A 252 -10.78 -1.26 -10.95
CA ILE A 252 -10.58 0.18 -10.95
C ILE A 252 -11.91 0.87 -10.61
N VAL A 253 -11.95 1.56 -9.46
CA VAL A 253 -13.14 2.33 -9.06
C VAL A 253 -13.09 3.73 -9.65
N PRO A 254 -14.21 4.24 -10.23
CA PRO A 254 -14.24 5.59 -10.78
C PRO A 254 -14.27 6.64 -9.66
N VAL A 255 -13.35 7.61 -9.73
CA VAL A 255 -13.36 8.83 -8.91
C VAL A 255 -13.82 9.99 -9.79
N HIS A 256 -14.79 10.76 -9.33
CA HIS A 256 -15.41 11.88 -10.07
C HIS A 256 -14.99 13.22 -9.51
#